data_3eb58a3fc081c5e79765a221e139cf2e
#
_entry.id   3eb58a3fc081c5e79765a221e139cf2e
#
_cell.length_a   1.000
_cell.length_b   1.000
_cell.length_c   1.000
_cell.angle_alpha   90.00
_cell.angle_beta   90.00
_cell.angle_gamma   90.00
#
_symmetry.space_group_name_H-M   'P 1'
#
loop_
_entity.id
_entity.type
_entity.pdbx_description
1 polymer ?
#
loop_
_entity_poly.entity_id
_entity_poly.type
_entity_poly.pdbx_seq_one_letter_code
_entity_poly.pdbx_strand_id
1 'polypeptide(L)'
;MEFLDLAPVTRAQGTVHLPGSKSISNRTLLLAALASGETQIRDLLKSDDTDRMLEALASLGVSVTKTGENDYRVIGTAGSFPNKEADLFLGNAGTAFRPLTAALALSGGTYKLHGVPRMHERPIGDLVDALRQIGADITYLGEEGFPPLLIKPAQIAANGSIKIRGDVSSQFLTALLMALPMTGKETQIELVSKLISKPYIEITLKLMAQFGVAVKRDGWERFTVPAATGYNSPATVFVEGDASSASYFLAAGALGGGPLRVQGVGANSIQGDVAFADALAEIGVTITKGENWIEASAPSLPLKAFDRDFNHIPDAAMTLAVVALFCDGPSRLTNIASWRVKETDRISAMATELRKLGAIVEEGEDWLRVTPVNNLIANAAIDTYDDHRMAMCFSLATFGGVPVRINDPKCTAKTFPTYFEVFGSVVK
;
A
#
# COMPACT_ATOMS: atom_id res chain seq x y z
N MET A 1 3.56 13.62 23.72
CA MET A 1 3.66 12.80 22.49
C MET A 1 4.49 11.58 22.88
N GLU A 2 4.06 10.38 22.53
CA GLU A 2 4.83 9.16 22.79
C GLU A 2 6.02 9.12 21.81
N PHE A 3 7.18 8.64 22.26
CA PHE A 3 8.37 8.53 21.43
C PHE A 3 9.14 7.25 21.77
N LEU A 4 10.02 6.85 20.83
CA LEU A 4 10.94 5.74 20.98
C LEU A 4 12.36 6.20 20.64
N ASP A 5 13.28 6.05 21.58
CA ASP A 5 14.70 6.30 21.33
C ASP A 5 15.38 5.01 20.85
N LEU A 6 15.93 5.06 19.66
CA LEU A 6 16.68 3.97 19.05
C LEU A 6 18.17 4.23 19.23
N ALA A 7 18.87 3.23 19.80
CA ALA A 7 20.34 3.25 19.94
C ALA A 7 21.01 3.09 18.57
N PRO A 8 22.27 3.56 18.42
CA PRO A 8 23.07 3.25 17.24
C PRO A 8 23.24 1.74 17.08
N VAL A 9 23.22 1.29 15.82
CA VAL A 9 23.43 -0.11 15.46
C VAL A 9 24.51 -0.23 14.39
N THR A 10 25.22 -1.36 14.36
CA THR A 10 26.32 -1.58 13.40
C THR A 10 26.15 -2.84 12.59
N ARG A 11 25.26 -3.73 12.99
CA ARG A 11 25.04 -5.04 12.34
C ARG A 11 23.56 -5.33 12.21
N ALA A 12 23.20 -6.05 11.12
CA ALA A 12 21.88 -6.63 10.94
C ALA A 12 22.03 -8.03 10.35
N GLN A 13 21.46 -9.04 11.00
CA GLN A 13 21.53 -10.43 10.53
C GLN A 13 20.39 -11.26 11.09
N GLY A 14 20.05 -12.33 10.39
CA GLY A 14 19.02 -13.28 10.82
C GLY A 14 17.89 -13.45 9.81
N THR A 15 16.73 -13.83 10.30
CA THR A 15 15.54 -14.06 9.47
C THR A 15 14.33 -13.34 10.07
N VAL A 16 13.58 -12.63 9.23
CA VAL A 16 12.36 -11.93 9.59
C VAL A 16 11.18 -12.57 8.85
N HIS A 17 10.13 -12.92 9.57
CA HIS A 17 8.85 -13.30 9.01
C HIS A 17 8.01 -12.03 8.81
N LEU A 18 7.65 -11.72 7.57
CA LEU A 18 6.89 -10.53 7.25
C LEU A 18 5.42 -10.70 7.64
N PRO A 19 4.75 -9.64 8.12
CA PRO A 19 3.30 -9.65 8.24
C PRO A 19 2.66 -9.73 6.85
N GLY A 20 1.40 -10.15 6.79
CA GLY A 20 0.65 -10.20 5.54
C GLY A 20 0.61 -8.85 4.81
N SER A 21 0.55 -8.89 3.49
CA SER A 21 0.45 -7.67 2.67
C SER A 21 -0.85 -6.94 2.88
N LYS A 22 -0.80 -5.66 3.28
CA LYS A 22 -1.98 -4.79 3.39
C LYS A 22 -2.76 -4.71 2.08
N SER A 23 -2.06 -4.55 0.98
CA SER A 23 -2.66 -4.40 -0.35
C SER A 23 -3.39 -5.66 -0.81
N ILE A 24 -2.86 -6.83 -0.49
CA ILE A 24 -3.49 -8.12 -0.79
C ILE A 24 -4.64 -8.35 0.20
N SER A 25 -4.44 -8.15 1.49
CA SER A 25 -5.44 -8.38 2.54
C SER A 25 -6.75 -7.66 2.28
N ASN A 26 -6.72 -6.33 2.07
CA ASN A 26 -7.94 -5.56 1.86
C ASN A 26 -8.65 -5.93 0.54
N ARG A 27 -7.90 -6.24 -0.52
CA ARG A 27 -8.50 -6.72 -1.78
C ARG A 27 -9.14 -8.09 -1.60
N THR A 28 -8.45 -9.01 -0.94
CA THR A 28 -8.97 -10.37 -0.69
C THR A 28 -10.23 -10.34 0.17
N LEU A 29 -10.27 -9.53 1.23
CA LEU A 29 -11.46 -9.36 2.06
C LEU A 29 -12.66 -8.88 1.26
N LEU A 30 -12.48 -7.86 0.41
CA LEU A 30 -13.58 -7.35 -0.41
C LEU A 30 -14.01 -8.36 -1.48
N LEU A 31 -13.06 -8.98 -2.19
CA LEU A 31 -13.39 -9.99 -3.21
C LEU A 31 -14.11 -11.21 -2.60
N ALA A 32 -13.66 -11.68 -1.44
CA ALA A 32 -14.33 -12.76 -0.70
C ALA A 32 -15.74 -12.37 -0.26
N ALA A 33 -15.93 -11.11 0.17
CA ALA A 33 -17.24 -10.60 0.54
C ALA A 33 -18.21 -10.51 -0.66
N LEU A 34 -17.69 -10.13 -1.85
CA LEU A 34 -18.46 -10.03 -3.09
C LEU A 34 -18.68 -11.38 -3.79
N ALA A 35 -17.89 -12.41 -3.47
CA ALA A 35 -17.95 -13.69 -4.12
C ALA A 35 -19.21 -14.49 -3.72
N SER A 36 -19.54 -15.50 -4.53
CA SER A 36 -20.40 -16.60 -4.12
C SER A 36 -19.57 -17.67 -3.40
N GLY A 37 -20.13 -18.27 -2.34
CA GLY A 37 -19.48 -19.33 -1.57
C GLY A 37 -18.66 -18.84 -0.38
N GLU A 38 -17.91 -19.75 0.20
CA GLU A 38 -17.07 -19.54 1.39
C GLU A 38 -15.60 -19.43 0.99
N THR A 39 -14.88 -18.46 1.55
CA THR A 39 -13.43 -18.28 1.33
C THR A 39 -12.69 -18.36 2.66
N GLN A 40 -11.70 -19.25 2.73
CA GLN A 40 -10.70 -19.28 3.81
C GLN A 40 -9.55 -18.35 3.42
N ILE A 41 -9.29 -17.33 4.24
CA ILE A 41 -8.17 -16.41 4.06
C ILE A 41 -7.12 -16.77 5.10
N ARG A 42 -5.90 -17.08 4.64
CA ARG A 42 -4.75 -17.43 5.47
C ARG A 42 -3.74 -16.28 5.51
N ASP A 43 -3.15 -16.06 6.67
CA ASP A 43 -2.11 -15.04 6.90
C ASP A 43 -2.58 -13.61 6.59
N LEU A 44 -3.86 -13.30 6.88
CA LEU A 44 -4.40 -11.95 6.74
C LEU A 44 -3.59 -10.99 7.62
N LEU A 45 -3.22 -9.83 7.09
CA LEU A 45 -2.59 -8.79 7.90
C LEU A 45 -3.51 -8.39 9.06
N LYS A 46 -2.94 -8.34 10.28
CA LYS A 46 -3.57 -7.71 11.43
C LYS A 46 -3.04 -6.28 11.55
N SER A 47 -3.86 -5.30 11.25
CA SER A 47 -3.47 -3.88 11.26
C SER A 47 -4.70 -2.98 11.30
N ASP A 48 -4.49 -1.68 11.58
CA ASP A 48 -5.57 -0.69 11.60
C ASP A 48 -6.35 -0.67 10.26
N ASP A 49 -5.65 -0.72 9.12
CA ASP A 49 -6.30 -0.67 7.80
C ASP A 49 -7.19 -1.89 7.52
N THR A 50 -6.76 -3.08 7.94
CA THR A 50 -7.56 -4.31 7.78
C THR A 50 -8.69 -4.40 8.79
N ASP A 51 -8.50 -3.89 10.00
CA ASP A 51 -9.55 -3.81 11.01
C ASP A 51 -10.70 -2.89 10.52
N ARG A 52 -10.38 -1.75 9.88
CA ARG A 52 -11.42 -0.88 9.25
C ARG A 52 -12.19 -1.62 8.14
N MET A 53 -11.54 -2.44 7.33
CA MET A 53 -12.24 -3.25 6.31
C MET A 53 -13.13 -4.31 6.97
N LEU A 54 -12.64 -5.03 7.97
CA LEU A 54 -13.40 -6.05 8.71
C LEU A 54 -14.64 -5.45 9.37
N GLU A 55 -14.52 -4.30 10.04
CA GLU A 55 -15.61 -3.56 10.65
C GLU A 55 -16.65 -3.10 9.61
N ALA A 56 -16.19 -2.58 8.47
CA ALA A 56 -17.07 -2.17 7.39
C ALA A 56 -17.85 -3.35 6.82
N LEU A 57 -17.19 -4.49 6.56
CA LEU A 57 -17.85 -5.70 6.06
C LEU A 57 -18.87 -6.24 7.06
N ALA A 58 -18.56 -6.23 8.36
CA ALA A 58 -19.50 -6.61 9.42
C ALA A 58 -20.73 -5.66 9.44
N SER A 59 -20.52 -4.35 9.33
CA SER A 59 -21.61 -3.36 9.25
C SER A 59 -22.48 -3.54 8.01
N LEU A 60 -21.90 -4.03 6.91
CA LEU A 60 -22.62 -4.38 5.67
C LEU A 60 -23.32 -5.74 5.72
N GLY A 61 -23.22 -6.46 6.86
CA GLY A 61 -23.89 -7.75 7.08
C GLY A 61 -23.15 -8.95 6.49
N VAL A 62 -21.87 -8.81 6.14
CA VAL A 62 -21.03 -9.92 5.67
C VAL A 62 -20.61 -10.78 6.87
N SER A 63 -20.77 -12.09 6.77
CA SER A 63 -20.32 -13.02 7.80
C SER A 63 -18.82 -13.26 7.69
N VAL A 64 -18.06 -12.72 8.65
CA VAL A 64 -16.62 -12.90 8.77
C VAL A 64 -16.32 -13.53 10.12
N THR A 65 -15.63 -14.67 10.13
CA THR A 65 -15.28 -15.42 11.34
C THR A 65 -13.79 -15.61 11.41
N LYS A 66 -13.16 -15.24 12.53
CA LYS A 66 -11.77 -15.53 12.79
C LYS A 66 -11.60 -17.03 13.10
N THR A 67 -10.72 -17.74 12.37
CA THR A 67 -10.52 -19.19 12.48
C THR A 67 -9.12 -19.58 12.99
N GLY A 68 -8.21 -18.63 13.07
CA GLY A 68 -6.83 -18.78 13.57
C GLY A 68 -6.27 -17.45 14.02
N GLU A 69 -4.97 -17.37 14.27
CA GLU A 69 -4.33 -16.12 14.71
C GLU A 69 -4.51 -15.00 13.67
N ASN A 70 -4.19 -15.31 12.40
CA ASN A 70 -4.33 -14.42 11.24
C ASN A 70 -5.20 -15.04 10.14
N ASP A 71 -6.04 -16.02 10.49
CA ASP A 71 -6.89 -16.75 9.56
C ASP A 71 -8.34 -16.35 9.73
N TYR A 72 -9.02 -16.17 8.62
CA TYR A 72 -10.43 -15.76 8.59
C TYR A 72 -11.22 -16.58 7.58
N ARG A 73 -12.50 -16.77 7.89
CA ARG A 73 -13.49 -17.36 7.01
C ARG A 73 -14.52 -16.29 6.66
N VAL A 74 -14.71 -16.07 5.37
CA VAL A 74 -15.68 -15.11 4.84
C VAL A 74 -16.75 -15.87 4.07
N ILE A 75 -18.04 -15.66 4.40
CA ILE A 75 -19.16 -16.13 3.61
C ILE A 75 -19.56 -15.00 2.68
N GLY A 76 -19.35 -15.20 1.38
CA GLY A 76 -19.60 -14.18 0.37
C GLY A 76 -21.10 -13.94 0.14
N THR A 77 -21.41 -12.78 -0.39
CA THR A 77 -22.79 -12.27 -0.55
C THR A 77 -23.26 -12.28 -2.01
N ALA A 78 -22.50 -12.90 -2.92
CA ALA A 78 -22.77 -12.94 -4.35
C ALA A 78 -23.05 -11.54 -4.96
N GLY A 79 -22.27 -10.54 -4.54
CA GLY A 79 -22.35 -9.16 -5.06
C GLY A 79 -23.44 -8.28 -4.42
N SER A 80 -24.19 -8.78 -3.43
CA SER A 80 -25.27 -8.00 -2.80
C SER A 80 -25.11 -7.96 -1.29
N PHE A 81 -24.59 -6.85 -0.75
CA PHE A 81 -24.49 -6.67 0.69
C PHE A 81 -25.88 -6.76 1.36
N PRO A 82 -26.03 -7.55 2.46
CA PRO A 82 -27.30 -7.71 3.17
C PRO A 82 -27.86 -6.40 3.73
N ASN A 83 -27.02 -5.59 4.39
CA ASN A 83 -27.42 -4.32 4.95
C ASN A 83 -27.35 -3.22 3.88
N LYS A 84 -28.49 -2.57 3.62
CA LYS A 84 -28.60 -1.51 2.62
C LYS A 84 -28.45 -0.10 3.21
N GLU A 85 -28.17 0.00 4.50
CA GLU A 85 -27.90 1.25 5.19
C GLU A 85 -26.72 1.07 6.13
N ALA A 86 -25.69 1.92 6.02
CA ALA A 86 -24.53 1.91 6.93
C ALA A 86 -23.83 3.26 6.99
N ASP A 87 -23.28 3.58 8.17
CA ASP A 87 -22.32 4.66 8.39
C ASP A 87 -20.95 4.03 8.65
N LEU A 88 -20.00 4.21 7.72
CA LEU A 88 -18.74 3.50 7.66
C LEU A 88 -17.57 4.44 7.98
N PHE A 89 -16.98 4.27 9.17
CA PHE A 89 -15.73 4.93 9.53
C PHE A 89 -14.54 4.10 9.05
N LEU A 90 -13.79 4.62 8.10
CA LEU A 90 -12.69 3.92 7.43
C LEU A 90 -11.29 4.45 7.80
N GLY A 91 -11.20 5.28 8.85
CA GLY A 91 -9.93 5.81 9.33
C GLY A 91 -9.12 6.51 8.24
N ASN A 92 -7.84 6.14 8.09
CA ASN A 92 -6.98 6.56 6.97
C ASN A 92 -6.71 5.40 5.98
N ALA A 93 -7.58 4.38 5.94
CA ALA A 93 -7.42 3.17 5.14
C ALA A 93 -7.82 3.38 3.67
N GLY A 94 -6.94 3.95 2.86
CA GLY A 94 -7.21 4.22 1.44
C GLY A 94 -7.51 2.96 0.62
N THR A 95 -6.91 1.83 0.98
CA THR A 95 -7.13 0.53 0.32
C THR A 95 -8.48 -0.11 0.66
N ALA A 96 -9.17 0.39 1.70
CA ALA A 96 -10.56 0.05 2.01
C ALA A 96 -11.53 1.08 1.40
N PHE A 97 -11.24 2.38 1.59
CA PHE A 97 -12.14 3.49 1.24
C PHE A 97 -12.53 3.48 -0.24
N ARG A 98 -11.52 3.46 -1.15
CA ARG A 98 -11.78 3.55 -2.60
C ARG A 98 -12.51 2.33 -3.15
N PRO A 99 -12.08 1.08 -2.89
CA PRO A 99 -12.81 -0.09 -3.36
C PRO A 99 -14.22 -0.22 -2.78
N LEU A 100 -14.42 0.11 -1.48
CA LEU A 100 -15.77 0.15 -0.90
C LEU A 100 -16.65 1.22 -1.53
N THR A 101 -16.12 2.42 -1.83
CA THR A 101 -16.89 3.45 -2.54
C THR A 101 -17.45 2.91 -3.85
N ALA A 102 -16.64 2.25 -4.66
CA ALA A 102 -17.10 1.69 -5.93
C ALA A 102 -18.09 0.54 -5.73
N ALA A 103 -17.81 -0.41 -4.85
CA ALA A 103 -18.68 -1.54 -4.59
C ALA A 103 -20.07 -1.10 -4.03
N LEU A 104 -20.08 -0.13 -3.11
CA LEU A 104 -21.30 0.39 -2.51
C LEU A 104 -22.15 1.22 -3.47
N ALA A 105 -21.49 1.96 -4.38
CA ALA A 105 -22.19 2.68 -5.45
C ALA A 105 -23.00 1.76 -6.37
N LEU A 106 -22.59 0.49 -6.48
CA LEU A 106 -23.26 -0.54 -7.29
C LEU A 106 -24.22 -1.44 -6.48
N SER A 107 -24.29 -1.27 -5.16
CA SER A 107 -25.03 -2.18 -4.26
C SER A 107 -26.49 -1.81 -4.05
N GLY A 108 -26.93 -0.63 -4.49
CA GLY A 108 -28.33 -0.19 -4.35
C GLY A 108 -28.76 0.08 -2.90
N GLY A 109 -27.90 0.67 -2.07
CA GLY A 109 -28.17 1.07 -0.69
C GLY A 109 -27.80 2.52 -0.41
N THR A 110 -28.00 2.97 0.83
CA THR A 110 -27.61 4.30 1.32
C THR A 110 -26.45 4.15 2.29
N TYR A 111 -25.28 4.68 1.91
CA TYR A 111 -24.06 4.49 2.66
C TYR A 111 -23.33 5.81 2.85
N LYS A 112 -22.95 6.10 4.11
CA LYS A 112 -22.06 7.21 4.42
C LYS A 112 -20.65 6.65 4.68
N LEU A 113 -19.66 7.22 4.00
CA LEU A 113 -18.26 6.86 4.17
C LEU A 113 -17.47 8.06 4.67
N HIS A 114 -16.75 7.88 5.75
CA HIS A 114 -15.90 8.92 6.33
C HIS A 114 -14.65 8.34 6.99
N GLY A 115 -13.75 9.22 7.44
CA GLY A 115 -12.51 8.81 8.09
C GLY A 115 -11.96 9.88 8.99
N VAL A 116 -10.67 9.79 9.29
CA VAL A 116 -9.93 10.82 10.04
C VAL A 116 -9.72 12.08 9.16
N PRO A 117 -9.36 13.25 9.74
CA PRO A 117 -9.19 14.49 8.98
C PRO A 117 -8.31 14.31 7.73
N ARG A 118 -7.18 13.60 7.83
CA ARG A 118 -6.31 13.34 6.69
C ARG A 118 -7.00 12.60 5.54
N MET A 119 -7.93 11.67 5.82
CA MET A 119 -8.71 11.00 4.76
C MET A 119 -9.56 12.00 3.98
N HIS A 120 -10.03 13.07 4.62
CA HIS A 120 -10.82 14.12 3.99
C HIS A 120 -9.98 15.07 3.12
N GLU A 121 -8.66 14.98 3.17
CA GLU A 121 -7.71 15.72 2.32
C GLU A 121 -7.18 14.86 1.15
N ARG A 122 -7.47 13.56 1.14
CA ARG A 122 -7.01 12.63 0.11
C ARG A 122 -8.03 12.55 -1.02
N PRO A 123 -7.61 12.81 -2.28
CA PRO A 123 -8.53 12.91 -3.40
C PRO A 123 -9.30 11.61 -3.68
N ILE A 124 -10.55 11.76 -4.15
CA ILE A 124 -11.41 10.67 -4.62
C ILE A 124 -12.25 11.10 -5.84
N GLY A 125 -12.15 12.34 -6.26
CA GLY A 125 -12.98 12.94 -7.31
C GLY A 125 -12.98 12.13 -8.61
N ASP A 126 -11.80 11.76 -9.11
CA ASP A 126 -11.70 10.99 -10.37
C ASP A 126 -12.46 9.66 -10.31
N LEU A 127 -12.51 8.98 -9.15
CA LEU A 127 -13.30 7.77 -8.97
C LEU A 127 -14.80 8.07 -8.95
N VAL A 128 -15.21 9.10 -8.22
CA VAL A 128 -16.62 9.52 -8.15
C VAL A 128 -17.14 9.92 -9.52
N ASP A 129 -16.36 10.69 -10.28
CA ASP A 129 -16.73 11.11 -11.63
C ASP A 129 -16.83 9.92 -12.60
N ALA A 130 -15.92 8.94 -12.46
CA ALA A 130 -16.01 7.70 -13.23
C ALA A 130 -17.28 6.89 -12.90
N LEU A 131 -17.65 6.78 -11.63
CA LEU A 131 -18.87 6.09 -11.19
C LEU A 131 -20.14 6.84 -11.64
N ARG A 132 -20.12 8.17 -11.64
CA ARG A 132 -21.24 9.00 -12.14
C ARG A 132 -21.48 8.81 -13.63
N GLN A 133 -20.46 8.51 -14.45
CA GLN A 133 -20.63 8.18 -15.87
C GLN A 133 -21.55 6.98 -16.10
N ILE A 134 -21.65 6.08 -15.14
CA ILE A 134 -22.54 4.91 -15.19
C ILE A 134 -23.80 5.07 -14.34
N GLY A 135 -24.07 6.28 -13.84
CA GLY A 135 -25.31 6.63 -13.16
C GLY A 135 -25.28 6.54 -11.64
N ALA A 136 -24.13 6.36 -10.99
CA ALA A 136 -24.05 6.34 -9.53
C ALA A 136 -24.45 7.68 -8.91
N ASP A 137 -25.23 7.64 -7.81
CA ASP A 137 -25.60 8.80 -7.00
C ASP A 137 -24.68 8.93 -5.80
N ILE A 138 -23.70 9.81 -5.91
CA ILE A 138 -22.70 10.07 -4.88
C ILE A 138 -22.63 11.56 -4.61
N THR A 139 -22.79 11.95 -3.35
CA THR A 139 -22.73 13.33 -2.87
C THR A 139 -21.53 13.50 -1.95
N TYR A 140 -20.76 14.58 -2.14
CA TYR A 140 -19.75 15.02 -1.18
C TYR A 140 -20.43 15.70 0.02
N LEU A 141 -20.07 15.32 1.24
CA LEU A 141 -20.61 15.93 2.46
C LEU A 141 -19.72 17.08 2.98
N GLY A 142 -18.59 17.31 2.36
CA GLY A 142 -17.64 18.37 2.63
C GLY A 142 -17.15 19.01 1.34
N GLU A 143 -15.83 19.09 1.16
CA GLU A 143 -15.21 19.65 -0.03
C GLU A 143 -15.40 18.73 -1.25
N GLU A 144 -15.71 19.32 -2.41
CA GLU A 144 -15.88 18.57 -3.65
C GLU A 144 -14.56 17.89 -4.08
N GLY A 145 -14.67 16.65 -4.50
CA GLY A 145 -13.49 15.81 -4.84
C GLY A 145 -12.88 15.06 -3.66
N PHE A 146 -13.38 15.28 -2.43
CA PHE A 146 -12.84 14.70 -1.21
C PHE A 146 -13.91 14.03 -0.33
N PRO A 147 -13.56 13.02 0.49
CA PRO A 147 -14.48 12.52 1.52
C PRO A 147 -14.83 13.63 2.54
N PRO A 148 -15.95 13.49 3.30
CA PRO A 148 -16.84 12.35 3.38
C PRO A 148 -17.83 12.25 2.23
N LEU A 149 -18.33 11.02 1.98
CA LEU A 149 -19.27 10.73 0.90
C LEU A 149 -20.59 10.20 1.42
N LEU A 150 -21.68 10.54 0.73
CA LEU A 150 -22.97 9.88 0.84
C LEU A 150 -23.31 9.24 -0.51
N ILE A 151 -23.49 7.93 -0.50
CA ILE A 151 -23.90 7.12 -1.65
C ILE A 151 -25.37 6.78 -1.47
N LYS A 152 -26.16 6.91 -2.54
CA LYS A 152 -27.58 6.59 -2.57
C LYS A 152 -27.89 5.54 -3.64
N PRO A 153 -29.03 4.81 -3.50
CA PRO A 153 -29.48 3.90 -4.55
C PRO A 153 -29.64 4.61 -5.89
N ALA A 154 -29.11 4.01 -6.95
CA ALA A 154 -29.17 4.56 -8.30
C ALA A 154 -29.38 3.46 -9.35
N GLN A 155 -29.85 3.83 -10.53
CA GLN A 155 -29.96 2.93 -11.68
C GLN A 155 -28.61 2.93 -12.43
N ILE A 156 -27.89 1.82 -12.33
CA ILE A 156 -26.58 1.69 -12.96
C ILE A 156 -26.70 1.24 -14.41
N ALA A 157 -26.17 2.03 -15.31
CA ALA A 157 -26.14 1.82 -16.76
C ALA A 157 -24.72 1.52 -17.26
N ALA A 158 -24.13 0.43 -16.79
CA ALA A 158 -22.76 0.01 -17.16
C ALA A 158 -22.70 -0.57 -18.59
N ASN A 159 -23.08 0.21 -19.58
CA ASN A 159 -23.07 -0.20 -20.99
C ASN A 159 -22.16 0.77 -21.75
N GLY A 160 -20.87 0.48 -21.88
CA GLY A 160 -19.99 1.34 -22.65
C GLY A 160 -18.61 1.52 -22.04
N SER A 161 -17.97 2.65 -22.34
CA SER A 161 -16.66 3.01 -21.86
C SER A 161 -16.74 4.02 -20.72
N ILE A 162 -16.00 3.73 -19.64
CA ILE A 162 -15.80 4.65 -18.51
C ILE A 162 -14.43 5.29 -18.70
N LYS A 163 -14.36 6.61 -18.71
CA LYS A 163 -13.11 7.36 -18.78
C LYS A 163 -12.63 7.72 -17.39
N ILE A 164 -11.35 7.48 -17.10
CA ILE A 164 -10.74 7.80 -15.81
C ILE A 164 -9.30 8.24 -15.97
N ARG A 165 -8.85 9.14 -15.10
CA ARG A 165 -7.43 9.50 -14.99
C ARG A 165 -6.65 8.42 -14.26
N GLY A 166 -5.41 8.16 -14.74
CA GLY A 166 -4.49 7.18 -14.16
C GLY A 166 -3.28 7.79 -13.42
N ASP A 167 -3.13 9.13 -13.47
CA ASP A 167 -1.94 9.85 -13.01
C ASP A 167 -2.01 10.40 -11.58
N VAL A 168 -3.15 10.24 -10.92
CA VAL A 168 -3.34 10.66 -9.50
C VAL A 168 -3.18 9.49 -8.55
N SER A 169 -3.93 8.41 -8.78
CA SER A 169 -3.89 7.22 -7.93
C SER A 169 -4.36 5.96 -8.66
N SER A 170 -3.54 4.91 -8.62
CA SER A 170 -3.94 3.58 -9.11
C SER A 170 -5.10 2.95 -8.32
N GLN A 171 -5.41 3.45 -7.12
CA GLN A 171 -6.54 2.97 -6.32
C GLN A 171 -7.89 3.23 -6.98
N PHE A 172 -8.01 4.26 -7.81
CA PHE A 172 -9.26 4.57 -8.51
C PHE A 172 -9.57 3.51 -9.57
N LEU A 173 -8.59 3.17 -10.40
CA LEU A 173 -8.73 2.07 -11.36
C LEU A 173 -8.95 0.73 -10.64
N THR A 174 -8.20 0.45 -9.56
CA THR A 174 -8.42 -0.74 -8.73
C THR A 174 -9.87 -0.85 -8.26
N ALA A 175 -10.44 0.24 -7.75
CA ALA A 175 -11.81 0.28 -7.24
C ALA A 175 -12.84 -0.06 -8.32
N LEU A 176 -12.71 0.55 -9.51
CA LEU A 176 -13.58 0.25 -10.65
C LEU A 176 -13.45 -1.20 -11.11
N LEU A 177 -12.21 -1.69 -11.29
CA LEU A 177 -11.97 -3.08 -11.72
C LEU A 177 -12.65 -4.08 -10.80
N MET A 178 -12.51 -3.89 -9.48
CA MET A 178 -13.08 -4.81 -8.48
C MET A 178 -14.61 -4.72 -8.38
N ALA A 179 -15.21 -3.57 -8.63
CA ALA A 179 -16.66 -3.39 -8.46
C ALA A 179 -17.47 -3.74 -9.71
N LEU A 180 -16.96 -3.45 -10.91
CA LEU A 180 -17.72 -3.59 -12.17
C LEU A 180 -18.25 -5.01 -12.46
N PRO A 181 -17.59 -6.12 -12.08
CA PRO A 181 -18.17 -7.46 -12.24
C PRO A 181 -19.53 -7.64 -11.55
N MET A 182 -19.84 -6.84 -10.50
CA MET A 182 -21.15 -6.86 -9.84
C MET A 182 -22.30 -6.43 -10.76
N THR A 183 -22.02 -5.70 -11.86
CA THR A 183 -23.05 -5.26 -12.80
C THR A 183 -23.53 -6.38 -13.74
N GLY A 184 -22.77 -7.46 -13.87
CA GLY A 184 -23.04 -8.54 -14.81
C GLY A 184 -22.87 -8.16 -16.28
N LYS A 185 -22.38 -6.95 -16.59
CA LYS A 185 -22.24 -6.41 -17.95
C LYS A 185 -20.79 -6.22 -18.33
N GLU A 186 -20.48 -6.45 -19.60
CA GLU A 186 -19.17 -6.08 -20.13
C GLU A 186 -19.00 -4.56 -20.10
N THR A 187 -17.91 -4.09 -19.51
CA THR A 187 -17.61 -2.67 -19.38
C THR A 187 -16.16 -2.39 -19.72
N GLN A 188 -15.92 -1.38 -20.54
CA GLN A 188 -14.57 -0.90 -20.82
C GLN A 188 -14.20 0.25 -19.89
N ILE A 189 -12.95 0.28 -19.46
CA ILE A 189 -12.33 1.40 -18.76
C ILE A 189 -11.22 1.94 -19.64
N GLU A 190 -11.28 3.22 -19.97
CA GLU A 190 -10.29 3.93 -20.78
C GLU A 190 -9.53 4.93 -19.90
N LEU A 191 -8.21 4.83 -19.87
CA LEU A 191 -7.36 5.79 -19.18
C LEU A 191 -7.11 6.99 -20.07
N VAL A 192 -7.47 8.18 -19.58
CA VAL A 192 -7.27 9.46 -20.30
C VAL A 192 -5.94 10.13 -19.96
N SER A 193 -5.14 9.53 -19.09
CA SER A 193 -3.79 9.96 -18.72
C SER A 193 -2.88 8.75 -18.45
N LYS A 194 -1.57 8.98 -18.31
CA LYS A 194 -0.59 7.90 -18.05
C LYS A 194 -0.88 7.23 -16.70
N LEU A 195 -0.96 5.89 -16.69
CA LEU A 195 -1.14 5.13 -15.45
C LEU A 195 0.15 5.10 -14.63
N ILE A 196 0.04 5.50 -13.36
CA ILE A 196 1.09 5.38 -12.36
C ILE A 196 0.92 4.13 -11.50
N SER A 197 1.99 3.71 -10.82
CA SER A 197 1.95 2.60 -9.82
C SER A 197 1.32 1.32 -10.39
N LYS A 198 1.64 0.98 -11.63
CA LYS A 198 1.13 -0.19 -12.38
C LYS A 198 1.17 -1.52 -11.61
N PRO A 199 2.20 -1.83 -10.81
CA PRO A 199 2.25 -3.10 -10.06
C PRO A 199 1.07 -3.33 -9.11
N TYR A 200 0.46 -2.27 -8.57
CA TYR A 200 -0.75 -2.44 -7.73
C TYR A 200 -1.99 -2.83 -8.55
N ILE A 201 -2.03 -2.47 -9.83
CA ILE A 201 -3.06 -2.97 -10.76
C ILE A 201 -2.83 -4.45 -11.07
N GLU A 202 -1.57 -4.88 -11.26
CA GLU A 202 -1.25 -6.31 -11.44
C GLU A 202 -1.72 -7.16 -10.26
N ILE A 203 -1.51 -6.71 -9.01
CA ILE A 203 -2.05 -7.38 -7.82
C ILE A 203 -3.58 -7.53 -7.94
N THR A 204 -4.27 -6.45 -8.33
CA THR A 204 -5.72 -6.45 -8.48
C THR A 204 -6.18 -7.45 -9.53
N LEU A 205 -5.58 -7.43 -10.73
CA LEU A 205 -5.93 -8.32 -11.83
C LEU A 205 -5.70 -9.79 -11.47
N LYS A 206 -4.57 -10.10 -10.82
CA LYS A 206 -4.24 -11.46 -10.39
C LYS A 206 -5.23 -11.98 -9.34
N LEU A 207 -5.57 -11.16 -8.33
CA LEU A 207 -6.56 -11.54 -7.33
C LEU A 207 -7.96 -11.71 -7.95
N MET A 208 -8.40 -10.78 -8.81
CA MET A 208 -9.68 -10.93 -9.54
C MET A 208 -9.73 -12.24 -10.33
N ALA A 209 -8.64 -12.61 -11.00
CA ALA A 209 -8.54 -13.87 -11.74
C ALA A 209 -8.65 -15.10 -10.83
N GLN A 210 -8.07 -15.07 -9.61
CA GLN A 210 -8.25 -16.13 -8.60
C GLN A 210 -9.71 -16.29 -8.18
N PHE A 211 -10.48 -15.20 -8.15
CA PHE A 211 -11.92 -15.20 -7.87
C PHE A 211 -12.77 -15.38 -9.14
N GLY A 212 -12.19 -15.84 -10.24
CA GLY A 212 -12.90 -16.25 -11.47
C GLY A 212 -13.17 -15.12 -12.46
N VAL A 213 -12.65 -13.91 -12.26
CA VAL A 213 -12.87 -12.77 -13.18
C VAL A 213 -11.54 -12.38 -13.84
N ALA A 214 -11.39 -12.73 -15.12
CA ALA A 214 -10.23 -12.39 -15.94
C ALA A 214 -10.49 -11.13 -16.77
N VAL A 215 -9.85 -10.03 -16.41
CA VAL A 215 -9.93 -8.74 -17.14
C VAL A 215 -8.98 -8.78 -18.32
N LYS A 216 -9.47 -8.41 -19.52
CA LYS A 216 -8.62 -8.19 -20.69
C LYS A 216 -8.08 -6.76 -20.69
N ARG A 217 -6.87 -6.58 -21.19
CA ARG A 217 -6.30 -5.23 -21.34
C ARG A 217 -5.61 -5.06 -22.71
N ASP A 218 -5.63 -3.83 -23.19
CA ASP A 218 -4.84 -3.36 -24.31
C ASP A 218 -3.81 -2.38 -23.75
N GLY A 219 -2.56 -2.87 -23.62
CA GLY A 219 -1.50 -2.16 -22.92
C GLY A 219 -1.88 -1.77 -21.47
N TRP A 220 -1.71 -0.49 -21.16
CA TRP A 220 -2.10 0.14 -19.90
C TRP A 220 -3.13 1.26 -20.10
N GLU A 221 -3.74 1.30 -21.26
CA GLU A 221 -4.65 2.38 -21.68
C GLU A 221 -6.11 1.94 -21.62
N ARG A 222 -6.39 0.65 -21.86
CA ARG A 222 -7.74 0.13 -21.89
C ARG A 222 -7.87 -1.19 -21.15
N PHE A 223 -8.92 -1.32 -20.34
CA PHE A 223 -9.26 -2.54 -19.61
C PHE A 223 -10.69 -2.95 -19.95
N THR A 224 -10.92 -4.21 -20.25
CA THR A 224 -12.27 -4.76 -20.50
C THR A 224 -12.60 -5.72 -19.37
N VAL A 225 -13.52 -5.31 -18.51
CA VAL A 225 -14.13 -6.16 -17.49
C VAL A 225 -15.21 -7.00 -18.18
N PRO A 226 -15.12 -8.34 -18.15
CA PRO A 226 -16.07 -9.18 -18.87
C PRO A 226 -17.46 -9.12 -18.28
N ALA A 227 -18.48 -9.45 -19.08
CA ALA A 227 -19.79 -9.80 -18.57
C ALA A 227 -19.66 -11.09 -17.75
N ALA A 228 -19.68 -10.97 -16.44
CA ALA A 228 -19.49 -12.06 -15.50
C ALA A 228 -20.70 -12.14 -14.55
N THR A 229 -20.96 -13.32 -14.04
CA THR A 229 -22.02 -13.53 -13.01
C THR A 229 -21.55 -13.16 -11.60
N GLY A 230 -20.53 -12.33 -11.48
CA GLY A 230 -19.88 -11.96 -10.23
C GLY A 230 -18.62 -12.79 -9.95
N TYR A 231 -18.17 -12.75 -8.71
CA TYR A 231 -17.01 -13.48 -8.23
C TYR A 231 -17.39 -14.86 -7.67
N ASN A 232 -16.49 -15.83 -7.79
CA ASN A 232 -16.58 -17.15 -7.17
C ASN A 232 -15.43 -17.34 -6.18
N SER A 233 -15.73 -17.92 -5.03
CA SER A 233 -14.69 -18.24 -4.05
C SER A 233 -13.69 -19.27 -4.62
N PRO A 234 -12.38 -19.04 -4.48
CA PRO A 234 -11.35 -20.03 -4.79
C PRO A 234 -11.15 -21.05 -3.67
N ALA A 235 -12.07 -21.13 -2.71
CA ALA A 235 -12.03 -21.89 -1.46
C ALA A 235 -10.96 -21.39 -0.47
N THR A 236 -9.71 -21.20 -0.88
CA THR A 236 -8.63 -20.70 0.01
C THR A 236 -7.77 -19.68 -0.72
N VAL A 237 -7.43 -18.59 -0.02
CA VAL A 237 -6.46 -17.58 -0.45
C VAL A 237 -5.39 -17.43 0.62
N PHE A 238 -4.12 -17.52 0.22
CA PHE A 238 -2.97 -17.21 1.07
C PHE A 238 -2.52 -15.78 0.79
N VAL A 239 -2.44 -14.96 1.83
CA VAL A 239 -1.92 -13.60 1.74
C VAL A 239 -0.40 -13.66 1.82
N GLU A 240 0.30 -13.16 0.78
CA GLU A 240 1.76 -13.05 0.83
C GLU A 240 2.21 -12.07 1.92
N GLY A 241 3.43 -12.22 2.39
CA GLY A 241 4.09 -11.22 3.22
C GLY A 241 4.16 -9.85 2.51
N ASP A 242 4.20 -8.76 3.26
CA ASP A 242 4.22 -7.41 2.70
C ASP A 242 5.58 -7.06 2.08
N ALA A 243 5.64 -6.95 0.75
CA ALA A 243 6.88 -6.64 0.03
C ALA A 243 7.40 -5.22 0.29
N SER A 244 6.51 -4.27 0.59
CA SER A 244 6.95 -2.94 1.01
C SER A 244 7.63 -3.00 2.39
N SER A 245 7.10 -3.81 3.31
CA SER A 245 7.71 -4.04 4.63
C SER A 245 9.04 -4.78 4.53
N ALA A 246 9.23 -5.63 3.52
CA ALA A 246 10.51 -6.27 3.23
C ALA A 246 11.63 -5.24 3.00
N SER A 247 11.31 -4.07 2.43
CA SER A 247 12.32 -3.06 2.08
C SER A 247 13.14 -2.59 3.28
N TYR A 248 12.53 -2.44 4.45
CA TYR A 248 13.23 -1.97 5.66
C TYR A 248 14.29 -2.98 6.13
N PHE A 249 13.97 -4.26 6.11
CA PHE A 249 14.87 -5.32 6.55
C PHE A 249 15.93 -5.65 5.50
N LEU A 250 15.59 -5.62 4.21
CA LEU A 250 16.58 -5.77 3.15
C LEU A 250 17.60 -4.61 3.17
N ALA A 251 17.13 -3.38 3.41
CA ALA A 251 18.01 -2.24 3.62
C ALA A 251 18.84 -2.38 4.89
N ALA A 252 18.26 -2.86 6.00
CA ALA A 252 19.02 -3.15 7.22
C ALA A 252 20.12 -4.18 6.96
N GLY A 253 19.85 -5.26 6.21
CA GLY A 253 20.85 -6.23 5.78
C GLY A 253 21.98 -5.62 4.94
N ALA A 254 21.63 -4.69 4.05
CA ALA A 254 22.61 -3.95 3.26
C ALA A 254 23.48 -3.04 4.13
N LEU A 255 22.90 -2.29 5.06
CA LEU A 255 23.60 -1.31 5.89
C LEU A 255 24.42 -1.97 7.03
N GLY A 256 23.89 -3.08 7.58
CA GLY A 256 24.51 -3.81 8.69
C GLY A 256 25.35 -5.02 8.27
N GLY A 257 25.68 -5.16 6.96
CA GLY A 257 26.55 -6.22 6.43
C GLY A 257 25.84 -7.55 6.16
N GLY A 258 24.73 -7.83 6.80
CA GLY A 258 23.93 -9.05 6.61
C GLY A 258 24.64 -10.36 6.97
N PRO A 259 24.17 -11.54 6.48
CA PRO A 259 22.94 -11.70 5.70
C PRO A 259 21.68 -11.52 6.54
N LEU A 260 20.73 -10.78 6.02
CA LEU A 260 19.39 -10.64 6.60
C LEU A 260 18.35 -11.13 5.60
N ARG A 261 17.57 -12.14 6.01
CA ARG A 261 16.55 -12.77 5.19
C ARG A 261 15.17 -12.33 5.60
N VAL A 262 14.32 -12.01 4.62
CA VAL A 262 12.89 -11.85 4.81
C VAL A 262 12.15 -13.05 4.24
N GLN A 263 11.14 -13.56 4.95
CA GLN A 263 10.27 -14.66 4.52
C GLN A 263 8.84 -14.16 4.35
N GLY A 264 8.10 -14.76 3.41
CA GLY A 264 6.74 -14.41 3.04
C GLY A 264 6.63 -13.75 1.67
N VAL A 265 7.75 -13.34 1.06
CA VAL A 265 7.86 -12.85 -0.32
C VAL A 265 9.10 -13.45 -0.97
N GLY A 266 9.07 -13.65 -2.28
CA GLY A 266 10.19 -14.23 -3.01
C GLY A 266 10.07 -13.95 -4.53
N ALA A 267 10.76 -14.78 -5.30
CA ALA A 267 10.84 -14.64 -6.76
C ALA A 267 9.48 -14.68 -7.47
N ASN A 268 8.49 -15.38 -6.89
CA ASN A 268 7.17 -15.59 -7.49
C ASN A 268 6.08 -14.65 -6.92
N SER A 269 6.45 -13.64 -6.13
CA SER A 269 5.49 -12.70 -5.54
C SER A 269 4.69 -11.95 -6.61
N ILE A 270 3.41 -11.73 -6.33
CA ILE A 270 2.56 -10.88 -7.17
C ILE A 270 2.76 -9.39 -6.90
N GLN A 271 3.53 -9.02 -5.89
CA GLN A 271 3.75 -7.65 -5.46
C GLN A 271 4.93 -7.02 -6.19
N GLY A 272 4.71 -5.86 -6.82
CA GLY A 272 5.77 -5.13 -7.54
C GLY A 272 6.91 -4.63 -6.65
N ASP A 273 6.62 -4.38 -5.37
CA ASP A 273 7.61 -3.85 -4.42
C ASP A 273 8.78 -4.83 -4.15
N VAL A 274 8.71 -6.10 -4.57
CA VAL A 274 9.87 -7.02 -4.59
C VAL A 274 11.01 -6.51 -5.47
N ALA A 275 10.74 -5.61 -6.44
CA ALA A 275 11.75 -4.94 -7.25
C ALA A 275 12.65 -3.98 -6.42
N PHE A 276 12.31 -3.69 -5.18
CA PHE A 276 13.21 -3.02 -4.24
C PHE A 276 14.52 -3.78 -4.06
N ALA A 277 14.47 -5.11 -4.04
CA ALA A 277 15.67 -5.95 -3.98
C ALA A 277 16.58 -5.74 -5.20
N ASP A 278 15.98 -5.56 -6.39
CA ASP A 278 16.75 -5.31 -7.62
C ASP A 278 17.38 -3.91 -7.57
N ALA A 279 16.65 -2.90 -7.06
CA ALA A 279 17.19 -1.56 -6.84
C ALA A 279 18.38 -1.56 -5.85
N LEU A 280 18.33 -2.38 -4.79
CA LEU A 280 19.47 -2.55 -3.88
C LEU A 280 20.66 -3.24 -4.58
N ALA A 281 20.41 -4.26 -5.40
CA ALA A 281 21.47 -4.95 -6.14
C ALA A 281 22.24 -4.01 -7.06
N GLU A 282 21.55 -3.08 -7.73
CA GLU A 282 22.16 -2.09 -8.62
C GLU A 282 23.10 -1.10 -7.91
N ILE A 283 22.87 -0.85 -6.64
CA ILE A 283 23.73 0.03 -5.82
C ILE A 283 24.82 -0.72 -5.04
N GLY A 284 24.99 -2.03 -5.30
CA GLY A 284 26.11 -2.82 -4.79
C GLY A 284 25.77 -3.80 -3.66
N VAL A 285 24.48 -4.03 -3.37
CA VAL A 285 24.03 -5.00 -2.39
C VAL A 285 23.97 -6.39 -3.04
N THR A 286 24.44 -7.42 -2.33
CA THR A 286 24.26 -8.80 -2.76
C THR A 286 22.87 -9.27 -2.38
N ILE A 287 22.08 -9.65 -3.37
CA ILE A 287 20.69 -10.13 -3.23
C ILE A 287 20.60 -11.59 -3.65
N THR A 288 19.96 -12.40 -2.84
CA THR A 288 19.55 -13.76 -3.21
C THR A 288 18.05 -13.91 -3.03
N LYS A 289 17.36 -14.49 -4.04
CA LYS A 289 15.92 -14.71 -4.02
C LYS A 289 15.61 -16.20 -4.08
N GLY A 290 14.80 -16.68 -3.15
CA GLY A 290 14.19 -18.01 -3.21
C GLY A 290 12.72 -17.89 -3.60
N GLU A 291 12.00 -19.00 -3.53
CA GLU A 291 10.59 -19.07 -3.88
C GLU A 291 9.73 -18.16 -2.96
N ASN A 292 9.99 -18.19 -1.64
CA ASN A 292 9.23 -17.46 -0.61
C ASN A 292 10.13 -16.68 0.35
N TRP A 293 11.31 -16.25 -0.09
CA TRP A 293 12.23 -15.44 0.71
C TRP A 293 13.16 -14.61 -0.17
N ILE A 294 13.67 -13.52 0.40
CA ILE A 294 14.72 -12.68 -0.17
C ILE A 294 15.74 -12.39 0.91
N GLU A 295 17.02 -12.39 0.55
CA GLU A 295 18.13 -12.14 1.46
C GLU A 295 19.05 -11.06 0.91
N ALA A 296 19.47 -10.14 1.78
CA ALA A 296 20.35 -9.04 1.47
C ALA A 296 21.60 -9.04 2.35
N SER A 297 22.75 -8.75 1.74
CA SER A 297 24.01 -8.46 2.41
C SER A 297 24.83 -7.48 1.59
N ALA A 298 25.69 -6.69 2.22
CA ALA A 298 26.64 -5.87 1.51
C ALA A 298 28.07 -6.08 2.04
N PRO A 299 29.05 -6.16 1.13
CA PRO A 299 30.45 -6.41 1.54
C PRO A 299 31.08 -5.19 2.23
N SER A 300 30.60 -3.97 1.93
CA SER A 300 31.12 -2.73 2.49
C SER A 300 30.19 -1.55 2.20
N LEU A 301 30.31 -0.50 3.01
CA LEU A 301 29.80 0.84 2.74
C LEU A 301 30.96 1.73 2.25
N PRO A 302 30.69 2.82 1.52
CA PRO A 302 29.37 3.30 1.08
C PRO A 302 28.81 2.48 -0.09
N LEU A 303 27.48 2.53 -0.24
CA LEU A 303 26.79 2.02 -1.42
C LEU A 303 26.92 3.00 -2.58
N LYS A 304 26.60 2.58 -3.80
CA LYS A 304 26.66 3.47 -4.98
C LYS A 304 25.50 4.46 -4.99
N ALA A 305 25.79 5.71 -5.31
CA ALA A 305 24.75 6.72 -5.56
C ALA A 305 23.91 6.36 -6.81
N PHE A 306 22.68 6.85 -6.86
CA PHE A 306 21.73 6.52 -7.91
C PHE A 306 20.89 7.75 -8.34
N ASP A 307 20.45 7.73 -9.61
CA ASP A 307 19.43 8.67 -10.14
C ASP A 307 18.45 7.84 -10.95
N ARG A 308 17.21 7.63 -10.42
CA ARG A 308 16.28 6.66 -10.99
C ARG A 308 14.80 7.01 -10.79
N ASP A 309 13.99 6.46 -11.72
CA ASP A 309 12.53 6.47 -11.67
C ASP A 309 12.03 5.33 -10.76
N PHE A 310 11.25 5.71 -9.74
CA PHE A 310 10.68 4.78 -8.75
C PHE A 310 9.16 4.71 -8.80
N ASN A 311 8.53 5.11 -9.91
CA ASN A 311 7.07 5.03 -10.05
C ASN A 311 6.52 3.60 -9.88
N HIS A 312 7.35 2.60 -10.18
CA HIS A 312 6.98 1.18 -10.08
C HIS A 312 7.02 0.60 -8.66
N ILE A 313 7.75 1.23 -7.71
CA ILE A 313 7.84 0.84 -6.30
C ILE A 313 7.67 2.03 -5.35
N PRO A 314 6.63 2.87 -5.52
CA PRO A 314 6.58 4.17 -4.85
C PRO A 314 6.58 4.07 -3.32
N ASP A 315 6.05 3.01 -2.75
CA ASP A 315 6.00 2.82 -1.31
C ASP A 315 7.35 2.33 -0.75
N ALA A 316 8.00 1.36 -1.40
CA ALA A 316 9.31 0.86 -1.00
C ALA A 316 10.45 1.88 -1.28
N ALA A 317 10.28 2.76 -2.26
CA ALA A 317 11.27 3.79 -2.58
C ALA A 317 11.55 4.76 -1.43
N MET A 318 10.64 4.94 -0.47
CA MET A 318 10.91 5.74 0.73
C MET A 318 12.10 5.21 1.53
N THR A 319 12.27 3.89 1.56
CA THR A 319 13.43 3.25 2.19
C THR A 319 14.74 3.65 1.50
N LEU A 320 14.74 3.74 0.14
CA LEU A 320 15.92 4.19 -0.61
C LEU A 320 16.31 5.64 -0.32
N ALA A 321 15.36 6.51 0.00
CA ALA A 321 15.66 7.88 0.38
C ALA A 321 16.49 7.96 1.68
N VAL A 322 16.28 7.03 2.63
CA VAL A 322 17.13 6.92 3.83
C VAL A 322 18.42 6.17 3.53
N VAL A 323 18.40 5.13 2.68
CA VAL A 323 19.61 4.42 2.22
C VAL A 323 20.58 5.39 1.51
N ALA A 324 20.07 6.43 0.85
CA ALA A 324 20.89 7.46 0.21
C ALA A 324 21.84 8.20 1.17
N LEU A 325 21.58 8.20 2.48
CA LEU A 325 22.52 8.71 3.51
C LEU A 325 23.83 7.93 3.57
N PHE A 326 23.84 6.70 3.05
CA PHE A 326 24.96 5.74 3.12
C PHE A 326 25.58 5.48 1.74
N CYS A 327 25.25 6.32 0.75
CA CYS A 327 25.82 6.24 -0.60
C CYS A 327 27.08 7.10 -0.75
N ASP A 328 27.87 6.83 -1.80
CA ASP A 328 29.13 7.51 -2.12
C ASP A 328 28.94 8.89 -2.75
N GLY A 329 27.70 9.32 -2.97
CA GLY A 329 27.36 10.61 -3.57
C GLY A 329 25.88 10.94 -3.52
N PRO A 330 25.48 12.08 -4.14
CA PRO A 330 24.08 12.47 -4.21
C PRO A 330 23.23 11.43 -4.94
N SER A 331 22.12 11.04 -4.32
CA SER A 331 21.16 10.11 -4.93
C SER A 331 19.84 10.81 -5.19
N ARG A 332 19.18 10.50 -6.32
CA ARG A 332 17.93 11.13 -6.74
C ARG A 332 16.85 10.08 -7.03
N LEU A 333 15.67 10.32 -6.45
CA LEU A 333 14.45 9.57 -6.72
C LEU A 333 13.53 10.45 -7.57
N THR A 334 13.05 9.93 -8.69
CA THR A 334 12.18 10.68 -9.62
C THR A 334 10.87 9.94 -9.87
N ASN A 335 9.90 10.66 -10.46
CA ASN A 335 8.58 10.15 -10.81
C ASN A 335 7.78 9.62 -9.59
N ILE A 336 7.90 10.34 -8.47
CA ILE A 336 7.26 10.03 -7.18
C ILE A 336 6.16 11.03 -6.80
N ALA A 337 5.54 11.72 -7.76
CA ALA A 337 4.47 12.71 -7.51
C ALA A 337 3.33 12.15 -6.64
N SER A 338 3.04 10.85 -6.76
CA SER A 338 2.02 10.18 -5.94
C SER A 338 2.29 10.25 -4.43
N TRP A 339 3.52 10.51 -4.00
CA TRP A 339 3.86 10.70 -2.59
C TRP A 339 3.15 11.89 -1.93
N ARG A 340 2.78 12.90 -2.72
CA ARG A 340 2.11 14.11 -2.23
C ARG A 340 0.70 13.84 -1.66
N VAL A 341 0.03 12.80 -2.16
CA VAL A 341 -1.39 12.49 -1.84
C VAL A 341 -1.57 11.19 -1.04
N LYS A 342 -0.50 10.70 -0.43
CA LYS A 342 -0.51 9.50 0.42
C LYS A 342 -0.95 9.83 1.87
N GLU A 343 -0.50 9.04 2.84
CA GLU A 343 -0.78 9.21 4.27
C GLU A 343 -0.35 10.60 4.77
N THR A 344 0.74 11.11 4.23
CA THR A 344 1.20 12.50 4.34
C THR A 344 1.69 12.99 2.97
N ASP A 345 2.11 14.26 2.84
CA ASP A 345 2.99 14.68 1.75
C ASP A 345 4.39 14.12 2.01
N ARG A 346 4.65 12.92 1.48
CA ARG A 346 5.87 12.17 1.73
C ARG A 346 7.12 12.83 1.20
N ILE A 347 7.04 13.61 0.11
CA ILE A 347 8.21 14.35 -0.41
C ILE A 347 8.64 15.37 0.62
N SER A 348 7.73 16.20 1.08
CA SER A 348 8.00 17.25 2.05
C SER A 348 8.42 16.68 3.41
N ALA A 349 7.74 15.62 3.88
CA ALA A 349 8.06 14.96 5.14
C ALA A 349 9.46 14.33 5.11
N MET A 350 9.79 13.53 4.07
CA MET A 350 11.11 12.91 3.92
C MET A 350 12.23 13.96 3.85
N ALA A 351 12.02 15.03 3.06
CA ALA A 351 13.00 16.11 2.94
C ALA A 351 13.26 16.81 4.29
N THR A 352 12.18 17.08 5.03
CA THR A 352 12.27 17.72 6.35
C THR A 352 13.04 16.85 7.34
N GLU A 353 12.70 15.57 7.43
CA GLU A 353 13.27 14.66 8.42
C GLU A 353 14.73 14.27 8.07
N LEU A 354 15.07 14.12 6.79
CA LEU A 354 16.44 13.89 6.35
C LEU A 354 17.35 15.09 6.66
N ARG A 355 16.83 16.33 6.55
CA ARG A 355 17.58 17.54 6.94
C ARG A 355 17.87 17.60 8.44
N LYS A 356 17.00 17.07 9.31
CA LYS A 356 17.28 16.94 10.75
C LYS A 356 18.48 16.04 11.05
N LEU A 357 18.73 15.05 10.19
CA LEU A 357 19.89 14.16 10.27
C LEU A 357 21.16 14.82 9.68
N GLY A 358 21.07 16.04 9.15
CA GLY A 358 22.19 16.80 8.58
C GLY A 358 22.36 16.64 7.09
N ALA A 359 21.58 15.80 6.41
CA ALA A 359 21.67 15.63 4.97
C ALA A 359 21.33 16.92 4.20
N ILE A 360 21.95 17.13 3.06
CA ILE A 360 21.58 18.19 2.12
C ILE A 360 20.49 17.61 1.21
N VAL A 361 19.29 18.19 1.27
CA VAL A 361 18.14 17.66 0.56
C VAL A 361 17.50 18.73 -0.32
N GLU A 362 17.34 18.38 -1.59
CA GLU A 362 16.61 19.15 -2.58
C GLU A 362 15.33 18.37 -2.95
N GLU A 363 14.24 19.08 -3.14
CA GLU A 363 12.96 18.49 -3.50
C GLU A 363 12.26 19.27 -4.60
N GLY A 364 11.47 18.58 -5.40
CA GLY A 364 10.62 19.16 -6.42
C GLY A 364 9.21 18.60 -6.39
N GLU A 365 8.45 18.83 -7.42
CA GLU A 365 7.06 18.38 -7.52
C GLU A 365 6.95 16.85 -7.44
N ASP A 366 7.84 16.13 -8.12
CA ASP A 366 7.82 14.67 -8.29
C ASP A 366 9.16 13.99 -8.03
N TRP A 367 10.09 14.65 -7.35
CA TRP A 367 11.43 14.12 -7.08
C TRP A 367 12.01 14.58 -5.74
N LEU A 368 12.96 13.80 -5.25
CA LEU A 368 13.75 14.03 -4.06
C LEU A 368 15.20 13.71 -4.36
N ARG A 369 16.15 14.61 -4.00
CA ARG A 369 17.58 14.38 -4.08
C ARG A 369 18.21 14.50 -2.69
N VAL A 370 18.96 13.47 -2.30
CA VAL A 370 19.62 13.40 -1.00
C VAL A 370 21.13 13.35 -1.23
N THR A 371 21.84 14.30 -0.64
CA THR A 371 23.32 14.31 -0.61
C THR A 371 23.76 13.89 0.79
N PRO A 372 24.51 12.78 0.93
CA PRO A 372 24.97 12.29 2.22
C PRO A 372 25.97 13.24 2.86
N VAL A 373 26.14 13.13 4.17
CA VAL A 373 27.14 13.87 4.95
C VAL A 373 28.04 12.87 5.68
N ASN A 374 29.25 13.29 6.04
CA ASN A 374 30.20 12.40 6.70
C ASN A 374 29.72 11.91 8.08
N ASN A 375 28.98 12.74 8.81
CA ASN A 375 28.46 12.40 10.12
C ASN A 375 27.01 12.86 10.23
N LEU A 376 26.14 11.95 10.61
CA LEU A 376 24.73 12.27 10.91
C LEU A 376 24.62 13.02 12.23
N ILE A 377 23.59 13.86 12.35
CA ILE A 377 23.26 14.57 13.59
C ILE A 377 22.64 13.59 14.58
N ALA A 378 23.26 13.46 15.75
CA ALA A 378 22.78 12.61 16.82
C ALA A 378 21.50 13.15 17.48
N ASN A 379 20.65 12.24 17.97
CA ASN A 379 19.40 12.55 18.67
C ASN A 379 18.41 13.36 17.81
N ALA A 380 18.46 13.24 16.49
CA ALA A 380 17.44 13.81 15.62
C ALA A 380 16.07 13.23 16.01
N ALA A 381 15.10 14.11 16.30
CA ALA A 381 13.74 13.74 16.61
C ALA A 381 12.91 13.72 15.31
N ILE A 382 12.62 12.53 14.84
CA ILE A 382 11.91 12.28 13.59
C ILE A 382 10.42 12.31 13.84
N ASP A 383 9.72 13.21 13.17
CA ASP A 383 8.27 13.27 13.15
C ASP A 383 7.73 12.30 12.09
N THR A 384 6.71 11.55 12.44
CA THR A 384 6.18 10.50 11.58
C THR A 384 4.98 10.95 10.76
N TYR A 385 4.35 12.07 11.10
CA TYR A 385 3.18 12.61 10.38
C TYR A 385 2.02 11.59 10.26
N ASP A 386 1.86 10.73 11.27
CA ASP A 386 0.91 9.59 11.24
C ASP A 386 1.13 8.67 10.02
N ASP A 387 2.36 8.61 9.50
CA ASP A 387 2.75 7.72 8.41
C ASP A 387 3.75 6.66 8.91
N HIS A 388 3.28 5.42 8.95
CA HIS A 388 4.04 4.25 9.37
C HIS A 388 5.38 4.09 8.64
N ARG A 389 5.45 4.50 7.34
CA ARG A 389 6.68 4.37 6.56
C ARG A 389 7.75 5.36 7.01
N MET A 390 7.36 6.54 7.48
CA MET A 390 8.31 7.47 8.08
C MET A 390 9.01 6.82 9.29
N ALA A 391 8.24 6.26 10.23
CA ALA A 391 8.81 5.59 11.40
C ALA A 391 9.76 4.47 11.03
N MET A 392 9.34 3.58 10.10
CA MET A 392 10.10 2.40 9.72
C MET A 392 11.34 2.74 8.87
N CYS A 393 11.26 3.67 7.92
CA CYS A 393 12.40 4.10 7.12
C CYS A 393 13.48 4.75 7.99
N PHE A 394 13.10 5.67 8.87
CA PHE A 394 14.07 6.42 9.66
C PHE A 394 14.73 5.62 10.79
N SER A 395 14.20 4.44 11.16
CA SER A 395 14.91 3.51 12.04
C SER A 395 16.27 3.09 11.46
N LEU A 396 16.39 3.07 10.13
CA LEU A 396 17.63 2.74 9.42
C LEU A 396 18.73 3.79 9.61
N ALA A 397 18.41 5.02 9.98
CA ALA A 397 19.41 6.06 10.22
C ALA A 397 20.34 5.72 11.40
N THR A 398 19.93 4.81 12.31
CA THR A 398 20.75 4.30 13.41
C THR A 398 22.02 3.59 12.95
N PHE A 399 22.08 3.07 11.71
CA PHE A 399 23.29 2.54 11.10
C PHE A 399 24.37 3.60 10.83
N GLY A 400 24.03 4.89 10.90
CA GLY A 400 24.98 6.00 10.84
C GLY A 400 25.76 6.22 12.14
N GLY A 401 25.67 5.33 13.11
CA GLY A 401 26.40 5.41 14.37
C GLY A 401 25.83 6.45 15.35
N VAL A 402 24.62 6.92 15.14
CA VAL A 402 23.96 7.95 15.98
C VAL A 402 22.63 7.43 16.52
N PRO A 403 22.25 7.82 17.76
CA PRO A 403 20.91 7.56 18.26
C PRO A 403 19.89 8.43 17.53
N VAL A 404 18.68 7.87 17.32
CA VAL A 404 17.56 8.51 16.63
C VAL A 404 16.30 8.40 17.47
N ARG A 405 15.55 9.48 17.61
CA ARG A 405 14.23 9.47 18.24
C ARG A 405 13.15 9.37 17.18
N ILE A 406 12.22 8.43 17.33
CA ILE A 406 11.01 8.33 16.53
C ILE A 406 9.83 8.85 17.36
N ASN A 407 9.23 9.95 16.93
CA ASN A 407 8.01 10.47 17.53
C ASN A 407 6.82 9.66 16.99
N ASP A 408 5.84 9.38 17.88
CA ASP A 408 4.67 8.56 17.54
C ASP A 408 5.01 7.21 16.84
N PRO A 409 5.77 6.32 17.51
CA PRO A 409 6.16 5.03 16.93
C PRO A 409 4.96 4.09 16.69
N LYS A 410 3.81 4.35 17.34
CA LYS A 410 2.59 3.53 17.20
C LYS A 410 1.93 3.64 15.83
N CYS A 411 2.26 4.65 15.03
CA CYS A 411 1.78 4.75 13.65
C CYS A 411 2.12 3.51 12.79
N THR A 412 3.12 2.70 13.19
CA THR A 412 3.45 1.42 12.54
C THR A 412 2.32 0.40 12.61
N ALA A 413 1.36 0.53 13.55
CA ALA A 413 0.17 -0.33 13.68
C ALA A 413 -0.65 -0.41 12.37
N LYS A 414 -0.49 0.58 11.48
CA LYS A 414 -1.14 0.62 10.17
C LYS A 414 -0.76 -0.54 9.24
N THR A 415 0.47 -1.08 9.35
CA THR A 415 0.95 -2.17 8.49
C THR A 415 1.82 -3.19 9.19
N PHE A 416 2.50 -2.80 10.27
CA PHE A 416 3.45 -3.68 10.98
C PHE A 416 3.46 -3.32 12.48
N PRO A 417 2.45 -3.71 13.25
CA PRO A 417 2.32 -3.33 14.66
C PRO A 417 3.55 -3.67 15.53
N THR A 418 4.22 -4.78 15.25
CA THR A 418 5.40 -5.27 15.99
C THR A 418 6.73 -4.86 15.36
N TYR A 419 6.75 -3.86 14.47
CA TYR A 419 7.94 -3.50 13.69
C TYR A 419 9.19 -3.28 14.55
N PHE A 420 9.11 -2.45 15.58
CA PHE A 420 10.28 -2.09 16.38
C PHE A 420 10.80 -3.25 17.23
N GLU A 421 9.93 -4.15 17.66
CA GLU A 421 10.31 -5.41 18.33
C GLU A 421 11.08 -6.31 17.37
N VAL A 422 10.55 -6.54 16.18
CA VAL A 422 11.18 -7.36 15.13
C VAL A 422 12.49 -6.72 14.66
N PHE A 423 12.52 -5.38 14.44
CA PHE A 423 13.73 -4.66 14.08
C PHE A 423 14.81 -4.86 15.15
N GLY A 424 14.50 -4.62 16.43
CA GLY A 424 15.43 -4.80 17.55
C GLY A 424 15.94 -6.23 17.70
N SER A 425 15.21 -7.24 17.23
CA SER A 425 15.63 -8.64 17.31
C SER A 425 16.73 -9.02 16.30
N VAL A 426 16.90 -8.27 15.21
CA VAL A 426 17.82 -8.57 14.10
C VAL A 426 18.96 -7.56 13.95
N VAL A 427 18.95 -6.44 14.71
CA VAL A 427 20.01 -5.43 14.69
C VAL A 427 20.83 -5.46 15.99
N LYS A 428 22.12 -5.05 15.90
CA LYS A 428 23.03 -4.95 17.06
C LYS A 428 23.91 -3.71 16.96
#